data_6516f583d791bbcd1ec432f486f05504
#
_entry.id   6516f583d791bbcd1ec432f486f05504
#
_cell.length_a   1.000
_cell.length_b   1.000
_cell.length_c   1.000
_cell.angle_alpha   90.00
_cell.angle_beta   90.00
_cell.angle_gamma   90.00
#
_symmetry.space_group_name_H-M   'P 1'
#
loop_
_entity.id
_entity.type
_entity.pdbx_description
1 polymer ?
#
loop_
_entity_poly.entity_id
_entity_poly.type
_entity_poly.pdbx_seq_one_letter_code
_entity_poly.pdbx_strand_id
1 'polypeptide(L)'
;MVDVEELMSKIKSGVWSTQDAFDCIKDLEQEYLQSSKTKKWREDYSLAAYFTSYGIFACSYRECVFPMIELCQKLLEDCPNSADQALYYLALMRLYFVTGFQPKIVEYGLKYVETGYADRMNLKSTYNSIVVAFTENDLFEEALYYLEKMINVTRKDPAAEGVDFWNSDIINEIVYLDSLVYIKIGLGQLDDAADAAKGLEELIKTKVPDDQKSFFEIQKDFTCLYLQLYMQPESEEVADEFVHYIHNLQSSGLAQSGISFCIRYFAEFLKLLLLKNRFQDVVEIGKFLAGSELFTGSTSLKQRSRGYPRK
;
A
#
# COMPACT_ATOMS: atom_id res chain seq x y z
N MET A 1 -8.43 14.09 25.93
CA MET A 1 -7.35 13.50 25.07
C MET A 1 -7.84 12.18 24.52
N VAL A 2 -7.61 11.91 23.24
CA VAL A 2 -7.98 10.63 22.60
C VAL A 2 -7.25 9.48 23.31
N ASP A 3 -7.98 8.48 23.76
CA ASP A 3 -7.40 7.26 24.34
C ASP A 3 -6.83 6.39 23.19
N VAL A 4 -5.50 6.33 23.12
CA VAL A 4 -4.77 5.63 22.05
C VAL A 4 -5.02 4.12 22.09
N GLU A 5 -5.15 3.51 23.27
CA GLU A 5 -5.38 2.08 23.40
C GLU A 5 -6.78 1.71 22.90
N GLU A 6 -7.79 2.49 23.31
CA GLU A 6 -9.17 2.33 22.84
C GLU A 6 -9.27 2.54 21.33
N LEU A 7 -8.63 3.61 20.80
CA LEU A 7 -8.57 3.90 19.37
C LEU A 7 -7.96 2.74 18.58
N MET A 8 -6.81 2.23 19.01
CA MET A 8 -6.15 1.09 18.34
C MET A 8 -6.97 -0.18 18.41
N SER A 9 -7.68 -0.42 19.52
CA SER A 9 -8.60 -1.54 19.66
C SER A 9 -9.75 -1.45 18.67
N LYS A 10 -10.38 -0.28 18.52
CA LYS A 10 -11.45 -0.02 17.55
C LYS A 10 -10.98 -0.19 16.11
N ILE A 11 -9.80 0.35 15.76
CA ILE A 11 -9.22 0.19 14.43
C ILE A 11 -8.97 -1.31 14.12
N LYS A 12 -8.31 -2.03 15.02
CA LYS A 12 -8.00 -3.46 14.84
C LYS A 12 -9.24 -4.34 14.74
N SER A 13 -10.29 -4.04 15.51
CA SER A 13 -11.55 -4.80 15.46
C SER A 13 -12.43 -4.44 14.27
N GLY A 14 -12.08 -3.40 13.51
CA GLY A 14 -12.82 -2.91 12.34
C GLY A 14 -14.18 -2.29 12.71
N VAL A 15 -14.35 -1.83 13.95
CA VAL A 15 -15.57 -1.11 14.40
C VAL A 15 -15.41 0.40 14.37
N TRP A 16 -14.21 0.90 14.10
CA TRP A 16 -13.95 2.33 13.96
C TRP A 16 -14.58 2.86 12.67
N SER A 17 -15.41 3.89 12.78
CA SER A 17 -16.19 4.47 11.69
C SER A 17 -15.61 5.80 11.19
N THR A 18 -16.09 6.28 10.04
CA THR A 18 -15.77 7.63 9.55
C THR A 18 -16.19 8.71 10.56
N GLN A 19 -17.33 8.53 11.25
CA GLN A 19 -17.77 9.47 12.28
C GLN A 19 -16.81 9.48 13.47
N ASP A 20 -16.36 8.30 13.95
CA ASP A 20 -15.35 8.23 15.01
C ASP A 20 -14.05 8.97 14.62
N ALA A 21 -13.66 8.90 13.34
CA ALA A 21 -12.49 9.61 12.82
C ALA A 21 -12.68 11.15 12.88
N PHE A 22 -13.84 11.64 12.48
CA PHE A 22 -14.16 13.07 12.59
C PHE A 22 -14.20 13.54 14.04
N ASP A 23 -14.80 12.74 14.92
CA ASP A 23 -14.87 13.08 16.35
C ASP A 23 -13.46 13.13 16.96
N CYS A 24 -12.58 12.17 16.63
CA CYS A 24 -11.17 12.21 17.05
C CYS A 24 -10.44 13.46 16.54
N ILE A 25 -10.61 13.86 15.28
CA ILE A 25 -9.98 15.05 14.73
C ILE A 25 -10.46 16.30 15.50
N LYS A 26 -11.75 16.42 15.72
CA LYS A 26 -12.35 17.53 16.45
C LYS A 26 -11.85 17.62 17.89
N ASP A 27 -11.77 16.48 18.58
CA ASP A 27 -11.25 16.40 19.95
C ASP A 27 -9.78 16.82 20.00
N LEU A 28 -8.97 16.39 19.04
CA LEU A 28 -7.58 16.80 18.92
C LEU A 28 -7.45 18.30 18.67
N GLU A 29 -8.25 18.88 17.78
CA GLU A 29 -8.23 20.33 17.54
C GLU A 29 -8.62 21.13 18.78
N GLN A 30 -9.68 20.75 19.49
CA GLN A 30 -10.12 21.42 20.72
C GLN A 30 -9.05 21.33 21.82
N GLU A 31 -8.49 20.16 22.03
CA GLU A 31 -7.44 19.96 23.02
C GLU A 31 -6.17 20.77 22.72
N TYR A 32 -5.77 20.83 21.43
CA TYR A 32 -4.64 21.64 21.00
C TYR A 32 -4.82 23.12 21.35
N LEU A 33 -6.03 23.66 21.23
CA LEU A 33 -6.34 25.06 21.54
C LEU A 33 -6.36 25.34 23.05
N GLN A 34 -6.73 24.35 23.88
CA GLN A 34 -6.98 24.53 25.31
C GLN A 34 -5.80 24.14 26.19
N SER A 35 -4.83 23.41 25.67
CA SER A 35 -3.76 22.82 26.47
C SER A 35 -2.64 23.78 26.82
N SER A 36 -1.95 23.48 27.94
CA SER A 36 -0.71 24.17 28.37
C SER A 36 0.55 23.75 27.60
N LYS A 37 0.41 22.83 26.64
CA LYS A 37 1.47 22.32 25.76
C LYS A 37 2.74 21.87 26.53
N THR A 38 2.58 21.19 27.67
CA THR A 38 3.69 20.58 28.42
C THR A 38 4.39 19.51 27.58
N LYS A 39 5.62 19.11 27.98
CA LYS A 39 6.37 18.07 27.27
C LYS A 39 5.59 16.75 27.21
N LYS A 40 5.08 16.28 28.36
CA LYS A 40 4.28 15.04 28.43
C LYS A 40 3.02 15.13 27.57
N TRP A 41 2.31 16.27 27.61
CA TRP A 41 1.14 16.48 26.79
C TRP A 41 1.47 16.36 25.29
N ARG A 42 2.61 16.93 24.86
CA ARG A 42 3.02 16.84 23.43
C ARG A 42 3.29 15.42 23.00
N GLU A 43 4.00 14.62 23.82
CA GLU A 43 4.28 13.22 23.55
C GLU A 43 2.97 12.42 23.37
N ASP A 44 2.05 12.52 24.33
CA ASP A 44 0.75 11.82 24.30
C ASP A 44 -0.11 12.30 23.13
N TYR A 45 -0.09 13.61 22.85
CA TYR A 45 -0.84 14.22 21.78
C TYR A 45 -0.31 13.82 20.38
N SER A 46 1.00 13.81 20.20
CA SER A 46 1.63 13.38 18.94
C SER A 46 1.30 11.92 18.62
N LEU A 47 1.28 11.05 19.62
CA LEU A 47 0.85 9.67 19.47
C LEU A 47 -0.64 9.56 19.08
N ALA A 48 -1.51 10.33 19.73
CA ALA A 48 -2.94 10.33 19.42
C ALA A 48 -3.20 10.81 17.97
N ALA A 49 -2.54 11.89 17.53
CA ALA A 49 -2.63 12.39 16.17
C ALA A 49 -2.08 11.38 15.14
N TYR A 50 -0.96 10.73 15.45
CA TYR A 50 -0.37 9.69 14.61
C TYR A 50 -1.32 8.49 14.45
N PHE A 51 -1.88 7.95 15.54
CA PHE A 51 -2.77 6.79 15.44
C PHE A 51 -4.12 7.12 14.81
N THR A 52 -4.65 8.34 14.99
CA THR A 52 -5.82 8.82 14.25
C THR A 52 -5.53 8.84 12.73
N SER A 53 -4.38 9.38 12.33
CA SER A 53 -3.94 9.37 10.93
C SER A 53 -3.76 7.94 10.38
N TYR A 54 -3.18 7.06 11.19
CA TYR A 54 -3.02 5.65 10.83
C TYR A 54 -4.38 4.96 10.62
N GLY A 55 -5.37 5.22 11.48
CA GLY A 55 -6.71 4.68 11.32
C GLY A 55 -7.40 5.19 10.04
N ILE A 56 -7.28 6.49 9.74
CA ILE A 56 -7.81 7.09 8.51
C ILE A 56 -7.17 6.44 7.28
N PHE A 57 -5.85 6.26 7.28
CA PHE A 57 -5.11 5.58 6.22
C PHE A 57 -5.54 4.11 6.08
N ALA A 58 -5.55 3.35 7.18
CA ALA A 58 -5.85 1.92 7.19
C ALA A 58 -7.30 1.60 6.78
N CYS A 59 -8.25 2.50 7.12
CA CYS A 59 -9.67 2.37 6.77
C CYS A 59 -10.02 3.09 5.46
N SER A 60 -9.08 3.83 4.87
CA SER A 60 -9.27 4.63 3.63
C SER A 60 -10.42 5.64 3.74
N TYR A 61 -10.57 6.31 4.89
CA TYR A 61 -11.61 7.32 5.13
C TYR A 61 -11.27 8.65 4.45
N ARG A 62 -11.53 8.74 3.16
CA ARG A 62 -11.13 9.86 2.28
C ARG A 62 -11.68 11.20 2.76
N GLU A 63 -12.87 11.23 3.32
CA GLU A 63 -13.54 12.43 3.82
C GLU A 63 -12.78 13.08 5.00
N CYS A 64 -12.08 12.25 5.79
CA CYS A 64 -11.31 12.70 6.96
C CYS A 64 -9.87 13.11 6.63
N VAL A 65 -9.39 12.83 5.41
CA VAL A 65 -7.97 13.01 5.05
C VAL A 65 -7.55 14.46 5.09
N PHE A 66 -8.27 15.35 4.44
CA PHE A 66 -7.88 16.78 4.37
C PHE A 66 -7.93 17.47 5.73
N PRO A 67 -9.01 17.34 6.55
CA PRO A 67 -9.00 17.87 7.91
C PRO A 67 -7.80 17.38 8.74
N MET A 68 -7.45 16.08 8.62
CA MET A 68 -6.31 15.55 9.35
C MET A 68 -4.96 16.04 8.81
N ILE A 69 -4.82 16.24 7.50
CA ILE A 69 -3.63 16.87 6.91
C ILE A 69 -3.43 18.28 7.47
N GLU A 70 -4.47 19.10 7.48
CA GLU A 70 -4.41 20.47 8.02
C GLU A 70 -3.99 20.48 9.49
N LEU A 71 -4.55 19.57 10.29
CA LEU A 71 -4.17 19.44 11.69
C LEU A 71 -2.69 19.03 11.83
N CYS A 72 -2.24 17.99 11.11
CA CYS A 72 -0.85 17.53 11.17
C CYS A 72 0.14 18.62 10.72
N GLN A 73 -0.20 19.45 9.73
CA GLN A 73 0.65 20.55 9.28
C GLN A 73 0.79 21.65 10.35
N LYS A 74 -0.31 22.04 10.99
CA LYS A 74 -0.28 22.99 12.12
C LYS A 74 0.57 22.45 13.28
N LEU A 75 0.43 21.17 13.59
CA LEU A 75 1.20 20.53 14.65
C LEU A 75 2.69 20.48 14.33
N LEU A 76 3.03 20.22 13.08
CA LEU A 76 4.40 20.19 12.60
C LEU A 76 5.08 21.57 12.70
N GLU A 77 4.37 22.67 12.39
CA GLU A 77 4.89 24.03 12.52
C GLU A 77 5.25 24.40 13.97
N ASP A 78 4.46 23.91 14.92
CA ASP A 78 4.65 24.16 16.36
C ASP A 78 5.56 23.12 17.06
N CYS A 79 6.07 22.13 16.32
CA CYS A 79 6.77 20.98 16.88
C CYS A 79 8.26 21.26 17.07
N PRO A 80 8.77 21.30 18.32
CA PRO A 80 10.15 21.69 18.59
C PRO A 80 11.16 20.53 18.51
N ASN A 81 10.71 19.28 18.50
CA ASN A 81 11.62 18.13 18.57
C ASN A 81 11.49 17.17 17.38
N SER A 82 12.60 16.55 17.00
CA SER A 82 12.67 15.70 15.81
C SER A 82 11.89 14.39 15.95
N ALA A 83 11.68 13.87 17.17
CA ALA A 83 10.94 12.62 17.36
C ALA A 83 9.45 12.80 17.09
N ASP A 84 8.85 13.89 17.59
CA ASP A 84 7.44 14.21 17.29
C ASP A 84 7.28 14.60 15.82
N GLN A 85 8.24 15.33 15.23
CA GLN A 85 8.24 15.64 13.80
C GLN A 85 8.23 14.37 12.95
N ALA A 86 8.95 13.32 13.34
CA ALA A 86 8.95 12.04 12.64
C ALA A 86 7.54 11.43 12.58
N LEU A 87 6.78 11.49 13.68
CA LEU A 87 5.39 10.99 13.70
C LEU A 87 4.49 11.78 12.73
N TYR A 88 4.62 13.09 12.69
CA TYR A 88 3.83 13.94 11.80
C TYR A 88 4.22 13.77 10.32
N TYR A 89 5.52 13.63 10.01
CA TYR A 89 5.94 13.33 8.64
C TYR A 89 5.40 11.99 8.16
N LEU A 90 5.46 10.95 8.99
CA LEU A 90 4.90 9.65 8.66
C LEU A 90 3.37 9.69 8.52
N ALA A 91 2.68 10.43 9.39
CA ALA A 91 1.25 10.65 9.30
C ALA A 91 0.87 11.35 7.98
N LEU A 92 1.54 12.46 7.65
CA LEU A 92 1.31 13.23 6.41
C LEU A 92 1.59 12.38 5.17
N MET A 93 2.69 11.63 5.13
CA MET A 93 2.99 10.72 4.02
C MET A 93 1.83 9.73 3.78
N ARG A 94 1.33 9.08 4.84
CA ARG A 94 0.21 8.12 4.74
C ARG A 94 -1.09 8.76 4.31
N LEU A 95 -1.41 9.95 4.81
CA LEU A 95 -2.60 10.69 4.40
C LEU A 95 -2.53 11.09 2.92
N TYR A 96 -1.38 11.58 2.47
CA TYR A 96 -1.19 11.88 1.05
C TYR A 96 -1.20 10.63 0.17
N PHE A 97 -0.80 9.47 0.69
CA PHE A 97 -0.96 8.20 -0.02
C PHE A 97 -2.43 7.86 -0.29
N VAL A 98 -3.33 8.16 0.67
CA VAL A 98 -4.79 7.97 0.45
C VAL A 98 -5.34 8.91 -0.63
N THR A 99 -4.76 10.11 -0.77
CA THR A 99 -5.16 11.06 -1.82
C THR A 99 -4.58 10.74 -3.19
N GLY A 100 -3.53 9.92 -3.27
CA GLY A 100 -2.76 9.67 -4.48
C GLY A 100 -1.89 10.86 -4.91
N PHE A 101 -1.53 11.78 -4.00
CA PHE A 101 -0.70 12.94 -4.34
C PHE A 101 0.79 12.65 -4.17
N GLN A 102 1.36 11.98 -5.18
CA GLN A 102 2.71 11.41 -5.18
C GLN A 102 3.83 12.38 -4.76
N PRO A 103 3.89 13.65 -5.20
CA PRO A 103 4.97 14.55 -4.78
C PRO A 103 5.06 14.73 -3.26
N LYS A 104 3.91 14.76 -2.58
CA LYS A 104 3.88 14.89 -1.11
C LYS A 104 4.19 13.59 -0.39
N ILE A 105 3.87 12.43 -0.99
CA ILE A 105 4.31 11.12 -0.46
C ILE A 105 5.83 11.07 -0.41
N VAL A 106 6.50 11.44 -1.50
CA VAL A 106 7.96 11.47 -1.58
C VAL A 106 8.53 12.51 -0.60
N GLU A 107 8.03 13.73 -0.62
CA GLU A 107 8.51 14.82 0.25
C GLU A 107 8.47 14.42 1.73
N TYR A 108 7.32 13.99 2.23
CA TYR A 108 7.17 13.67 3.64
C TYR A 108 7.81 12.33 4.01
N GLY A 109 7.83 11.37 3.10
CA GLY A 109 8.56 10.11 3.29
C GLY A 109 10.06 10.34 3.46
N LEU A 110 10.69 11.19 2.63
CA LEU A 110 12.09 11.55 2.76
C LEU A 110 12.38 12.31 4.04
N LYS A 111 11.55 13.31 4.39
CA LYS A 111 11.68 14.04 5.66
C LYS A 111 11.60 13.09 6.86
N TYR A 112 10.69 12.10 6.82
CA TYR A 112 10.61 11.08 7.86
C TYR A 112 11.92 10.28 8.00
N VAL A 113 12.46 9.80 6.89
CA VAL A 113 13.74 9.06 6.87
C VAL A 113 14.89 9.92 7.42
N GLU A 114 14.95 11.19 7.04
CA GLU A 114 16.00 12.15 7.45
C GLU A 114 15.98 12.46 8.96
N THR A 115 14.86 12.26 9.64
CA THR A 115 14.80 12.45 11.10
C THR A 115 15.68 11.49 11.89
N GLY A 116 16.00 10.32 11.34
CA GLY A 116 16.73 9.25 12.01
C GLY A 116 15.94 8.49 13.08
N TYR A 117 14.65 8.79 13.29
CA TYR A 117 13.76 8.11 14.25
C TYR A 117 12.92 7.00 13.63
N ALA A 118 13.17 6.66 12.36
CA ALA A 118 12.42 5.64 11.64
C ALA A 118 12.75 4.24 12.18
N ASP A 119 11.76 3.55 12.75
CA ASP A 119 11.88 2.13 13.06
C ASP A 119 11.86 1.29 11.76
N ARG A 120 12.33 0.04 11.87
CA ARG A 120 12.48 -0.87 10.74
C ARG A 120 11.20 -1.05 9.94
N MET A 121 10.08 -1.26 10.61
CA MET A 121 8.79 -1.53 9.94
C MET A 121 8.28 -0.30 9.18
N ASN A 122 8.28 0.85 9.85
CA ASN A 122 7.87 2.10 9.22
C ASN A 122 8.83 2.54 8.12
N LEU A 123 10.14 2.28 8.27
CA LEU A 123 11.14 2.58 7.23
C LEU A 123 10.90 1.77 5.95
N LYS A 124 10.62 0.47 6.06
CA LYS A 124 10.25 -0.38 4.90
C LYS A 124 8.97 0.12 4.24
N SER A 125 7.93 0.37 5.02
CA SER A 125 6.66 0.89 4.52
C SER A 125 6.83 2.25 3.83
N THR A 126 7.68 3.12 4.37
CA THR A 126 7.99 4.42 3.78
C THR A 126 8.69 4.27 2.44
N TYR A 127 9.73 3.46 2.36
CA TYR A 127 10.41 3.22 1.08
C TYR A 127 9.48 2.60 0.05
N ASN A 128 8.61 1.66 0.43
CA ASN A 128 7.61 1.10 -0.47
C ASN A 128 6.65 2.18 -1.00
N SER A 129 6.17 3.08 -0.14
CA SER A 129 5.30 4.19 -0.57
C SER A 129 6.00 5.15 -1.54
N ILE A 130 7.29 5.42 -1.33
CA ILE A 130 8.12 6.23 -2.23
C ILE A 130 8.31 5.50 -3.58
N VAL A 131 8.58 4.20 -3.57
CA VAL A 131 8.69 3.37 -4.79
C VAL A 131 7.41 3.45 -5.60
N VAL A 132 6.24 3.26 -4.98
CA VAL A 132 4.94 3.38 -5.65
C VAL A 132 4.78 4.77 -6.26
N ALA A 133 5.10 5.84 -5.52
CA ALA A 133 4.97 7.21 -6.01
C ALA A 133 5.88 7.48 -7.23
N PHE A 134 7.09 6.97 -7.26
CA PHE A 134 7.98 7.11 -8.41
C PHE A 134 7.54 6.25 -9.59
N THR A 135 7.09 5.01 -9.38
CA THR A 135 6.61 4.15 -10.47
C THR A 135 5.35 4.68 -11.13
N GLU A 136 4.44 5.32 -10.38
CA GLU A 136 3.23 5.96 -10.93
C GLU A 136 3.54 7.23 -11.76
N ASN A 137 4.76 7.74 -11.69
CA ASN A 137 5.24 8.87 -12.49
C ASN A 137 6.31 8.48 -13.51
N ASP A 138 6.45 7.19 -13.80
CA ASP A 138 7.45 6.64 -14.75
C ASP A 138 8.92 6.99 -14.40
N LEU A 139 9.20 7.30 -13.13
CA LEU A 139 10.52 7.59 -12.60
C LEU A 139 11.17 6.30 -12.10
N PHE A 140 11.45 5.38 -13.03
CA PHE A 140 11.84 4.00 -12.71
C PHE A 140 13.25 3.88 -12.12
N GLU A 141 14.18 4.76 -12.46
CA GLU A 141 15.53 4.75 -11.87
C GLU A 141 15.48 5.13 -10.39
N GLU A 142 14.74 6.17 -10.05
CA GLU A 142 14.50 6.59 -8.67
C GLU A 142 13.74 5.52 -7.90
N ALA A 143 12.71 4.91 -8.51
CA ALA A 143 11.98 3.82 -7.93
C ALA A 143 12.90 2.64 -7.59
N LEU A 144 13.79 2.24 -8.50
CA LEU A 144 14.76 1.16 -8.29
C LEU A 144 15.70 1.47 -7.11
N TYR A 145 16.21 2.70 -7.03
CA TYR A 145 17.08 3.12 -5.94
C TYR A 145 16.43 2.96 -4.56
N TYR A 146 15.15 3.36 -4.41
CA TYR A 146 14.44 3.23 -3.15
C TYR A 146 13.95 1.81 -2.88
N LEU A 147 13.68 1.03 -3.92
CA LEU A 147 13.38 -0.39 -3.81
C LEU A 147 14.57 -1.17 -3.23
N GLU A 148 15.79 -0.87 -3.69
CA GLU A 148 17.02 -1.44 -3.15
C GLU A 148 17.26 -1.04 -1.69
N LYS A 149 16.94 0.20 -1.31
CA LYS A 149 16.99 0.62 0.09
C LYS A 149 16.00 -0.17 0.96
N MET A 150 14.78 -0.38 0.48
CA MET A 150 13.75 -1.15 1.19
C MET A 150 14.22 -2.58 1.49
N ILE A 151 14.74 -3.30 0.47
CA ILE A 151 15.18 -4.68 0.65
C ILE A 151 16.45 -4.77 1.50
N ASN A 152 17.34 -3.79 1.41
CA ASN A 152 18.54 -3.74 2.25
C ASN A 152 18.22 -3.57 3.74
N VAL A 153 17.18 -2.82 4.10
CA VAL A 153 16.69 -2.74 5.49
C VAL A 153 16.18 -4.11 5.96
N THR A 154 15.47 -4.83 5.10
CA THR A 154 14.99 -6.18 5.38
C THR A 154 16.14 -7.17 5.62
N ARG A 155 17.12 -7.19 4.72
CA ARG A 155 18.23 -8.17 4.74
C ARG A 155 19.26 -7.92 5.85
N LYS A 156 19.47 -6.66 6.25
CA LYS A 156 20.43 -6.31 7.32
C LYS A 156 19.92 -6.59 8.73
N ASP A 157 18.61 -6.50 8.90
CA ASP A 157 17.94 -6.71 10.16
C ASP A 157 16.69 -7.58 9.93
N PRO A 158 16.87 -8.91 9.79
CA PRO A 158 15.76 -9.82 9.54
C PRO A 158 14.77 -9.81 10.71
N ALA A 159 13.52 -10.11 10.42
CA ALA A 159 12.48 -10.19 11.45
C ALA A 159 12.83 -11.26 12.48
N ALA A 160 12.49 -11.00 13.75
CA ALA A 160 12.65 -11.97 14.82
C ALA A 160 11.79 -13.22 14.56
N GLU A 161 12.24 -14.39 15.06
CA GLU A 161 11.47 -15.62 15.02
C GLU A 161 10.09 -15.43 15.68
N GLY A 162 9.03 -16.01 15.08
CA GLY A 162 7.67 -15.94 15.62
C GLY A 162 6.85 -14.74 15.15
N VAL A 163 7.37 -13.94 14.22
CA VAL A 163 6.59 -12.88 13.56
C VAL A 163 5.50 -13.52 12.69
N ASP A 164 4.29 -12.95 12.73
CA ASP A 164 3.20 -13.34 11.84
C ASP A 164 3.66 -13.28 10.37
N PHE A 165 3.21 -14.26 9.57
CA PHE A 165 3.57 -14.40 8.15
C PHE A 165 3.44 -13.07 7.39
N TRP A 166 2.35 -12.32 7.62
CA TRP A 166 2.08 -11.05 6.95
C TRP A 166 3.05 -9.91 7.30
N ASN A 167 3.76 -10.05 8.42
CA ASN A 167 4.83 -9.14 8.83
C ASN A 167 6.23 -9.71 8.57
N SER A 168 6.30 -10.88 7.93
CA SER A 168 7.55 -11.60 7.69
C SER A 168 8.39 -10.95 6.58
N ASP A 169 9.65 -11.32 6.54
CA ASP A 169 10.55 -10.89 5.47
C ASP A 169 10.22 -11.55 4.13
N ILE A 170 9.47 -12.66 4.13
CA ILE A 170 8.95 -13.31 2.91
C ILE A 170 8.02 -12.37 2.16
N ILE A 171 7.10 -11.70 2.86
CA ILE A 171 6.21 -10.70 2.25
C ILE A 171 6.99 -9.54 1.65
N ASN A 172 8.01 -9.06 2.36
CA ASN A 172 8.85 -7.97 1.85
C ASN A 172 9.63 -8.40 0.59
N GLU A 173 10.09 -9.65 0.53
CA GLU A 173 10.77 -10.19 -0.65
C GLU A 173 9.81 -10.38 -1.83
N ILE A 174 8.56 -10.82 -1.59
CA ILE A 174 7.51 -10.87 -2.61
C ILE A 174 7.23 -9.48 -3.18
N VAL A 175 7.00 -8.49 -2.31
CA VAL A 175 6.77 -7.08 -2.73
C VAL A 175 7.97 -6.54 -3.50
N TYR A 176 9.20 -6.87 -3.07
CA TYR A 176 10.42 -6.48 -3.76
C TYR A 176 10.48 -7.07 -5.17
N LEU A 177 10.32 -8.38 -5.33
CA LEU A 177 10.41 -9.05 -6.63
C LEU A 177 9.31 -8.60 -7.59
N ASP A 178 8.07 -8.49 -7.12
CA ASP A 178 6.96 -7.99 -7.92
C ASP A 178 7.19 -6.54 -8.39
N SER A 179 7.66 -5.66 -7.50
CA SER A 179 7.99 -4.28 -7.86
C SER A 179 9.21 -4.20 -8.79
N LEU A 180 10.19 -5.10 -8.61
CA LEU A 180 11.37 -5.18 -9.47
C LEU A 180 10.98 -5.56 -10.90
N VAL A 181 10.08 -6.53 -11.10
CA VAL A 181 9.56 -6.87 -12.45
C VAL A 181 8.96 -5.63 -13.09
N TYR A 182 8.07 -4.91 -12.39
CA TYR A 182 7.42 -3.72 -12.91
C TYR A 182 8.42 -2.63 -13.31
N ILE A 183 9.38 -2.33 -12.43
CA ILE A 183 10.40 -1.30 -12.66
C ILE A 183 11.34 -1.70 -13.80
N LYS A 184 11.77 -2.96 -13.87
CA LYS A 184 12.66 -3.45 -14.93
C LYS A 184 12.00 -3.41 -16.30
N ILE A 185 10.70 -3.68 -16.39
CA ILE A 185 9.91 -3.47 -17.61
C ILE A 185 9.93 -1.99 -17.99
N GLY A 186 9.66 -1.08 -17.06
CA GLY A 186 9.69 0.36 -17.32
C GLY A 186 11.04 0.88 -17.78
N LEU A 187 12.14 0.26 -17.34
CA LEU A 187 13.52 0.54 -17.81
C LEU A 187 13.88 -0.16 -19.13
N GLY A 188 12.98 -0.96 -19.71
CA GLY A 188 13.26 -1.75 -20.93
C GLY A 188 14.19 -2.94 -20.70
N GLN A 189 14.44 -3.35 -19.45
CA GLN A 189 15.34 -4.44 -19.06
C GLN A 189 14.54 -5.75 -18.91
N LEU A 190 14.03 -6.28 -20.02
CA LEU A 190 13.07 -7.41 -20.02
C LEU A 190 13.69 -8.73 -19.53
N ASP A 191 14.97 -8.98 -19.76
CA ASP A 191 15.65 -10.18 -19.25
C ASP A 191 15.76 -10.14 -17.73
N ASP A 192 16.13 -8.99 -17.15
CA ASP A 192 16.17 -8.81 -15.69
C ASP A 192 14.77 -8.94 -15.07
N ALA A 193 13.74 -8.44 -15.77
CA ALA A 193 12.34 -8.59 -15.34
C ALA A 193 11.91 -10.06 -15.34
N ALA A 194 12.32 -10.83 -16.36
CA ALA A 194 12.02 -12.25 -16.42
C ALA A 194 12.72 -13.06 -15.31
N ASP A 195 13.96 -12.70 -14.98
CA ASP A 195 14.67 -13.34 -13.87
C ASP A 195 14.04 -13.00 -12.51
N ALA A 196 13.59 -11.76 -12.32
CA ALA A 196 12.85 -11.38 -11.11
C ALA A 196 11.50 -12.10 -11.00
N ALA A 197 10.76 -12.28 -12.11
CA ALA A 197 9.50 -13.03 -12.16
C ALA A 197 9.70 -14.50 -11.80
N LYS A 198 10.76 -15.16 -12.30
CA LYS A 198 11.13 -16.52 -11.89
C LYS A 198 11.45 -16.60 -10.40
N GLY A 199 12.19 -15.61 -9.87
CA GLY A 199 12.48 -15.53 -8.45
C GLY A 199 11.21 -15.42 -7.61
N LEU A 200 10.22 -14.62 -8.05
CA LEU A 200 8.92 -14.50 -7.41
C LEU A 200 8.15 -15.83 -7.40
N GLU A 201 8.11 -16.52 -8.53
CA GLU A 201 7.46 -17.83 -8.64
C GLU A 201 8.11 -18.87 -7.69
N GLU A 202 9.43 -18.96 -7.67
CA GLU A 202 10.15 -19.88 -6.79
C GLU A 202 9.92 -19.55 -5.31
N LEU A 203 9.94 -18.28 -4.95
CA LEU A 203 9.68 -17.81 -3.59
C LEU A 203 8.28 -18.22 -3.12
N ILE A 204 7.25 -17.96 -3.93
CA ILE A 204 5.86 -18.33 -3.63
C ILE A 204 5.73 -19.85 -3.49
N LYS A 205 6.30 -20.61 -4.41
CA LYS A 205 6.26 -22.08 -4.40
C LYS A 205 6.89 -22.67 -3.16
N THR A 206 8.03 -22.12 -2.70
CA THR A 206 8.88 -22.77 -1.69
C THR A 206 8.71 -22.20 -0.28
N LYS A 207 8.30 -20.93 -0.14
CA LYS A 207 8.31 -20.22 1.16
C LYS A 207 6.92 -19.78 1.62
N VAL A 208 5.95 -19.65 0.73
CA VAL A 208 4.59 -19.24 1.11
C VAL A 208 3.84 -20.46 1.66
N PRO A 209 3.18 -20.35 2.84
CA PRO A 209 2.33 -21.40 3.40
C PRO A 209 1.18 -21.76 2.45
N ASP A 210 0.79 -23.05 2.42
CA ASP A 210 -0.21 -23.57 1.46
C ASP A 210 -1.57 -22.85 1.58
N ASP A 211 -1.97 -22.46 2.77
CA ASP A 211 -3.21 -21.73 3.04
C ASP A 211 -3.19 -20.29 2.53
N GLN A 212 -2.02 -19.74 2.18
CA GLN A 212 -1.84 -18.40 1.65
C GLN A 212 -1.46 -18.40 0.15
N LYS A 213 -1.06 -19.53 -0.41
CA LYS A 213 -0.55 -19.62 -1.79
C LYS A 213 -1.50 -19.05 -2.82
N SER A 214 -2.78 -19.41 -2.76
CA SER A 214 -3.77 -18.97 -3.74
C SER A 214 -3.84 -17.43 -3.91
N PHE A 215 -3.59 -16.70 -2.82
CA PHE A 215 -3.55 -15.24 -2.84
C PHE A 215 -2.35 -14.70 -3.63
N PHE A 216 -1.15 -15.25 -3.38
CA PHE A 216 0.08 -14.80 -4.04
C PHE A 216 0.23 -15.36 -5.45
N GLU A 217 -0.39 -16.50 -5.77
CA GLU A 217 -0.49 -16.99 -7.13
C GLU A 217 -1.23 -16.02 -8.04
N ILE A 218 -2.32 -15.41 -7.57
CA ILE A 218 -3.01 -14.35 -8.31
C ILE A 218 -2.06 -13.20 -8.64
N GLN A 219 -1.30 -12.71 -7.66
CA GLN A 219 -0.32 -11.63 -7.87
C GLN A 219 0.75 -12.04 -8.89
N LYS A 220 1.34 -13.22 -8.72
CA LYS A 220 2.35 -13.78 -9.63
C LYS A 220 1.81 -13.87 -11.07
N ASP A 221 0.61 -14.40 -11.24
CA ASP A 221 0.01 -14.61 -12.57
C ASP A 221 -0.19 -13.25 -13.28
N PHE A 222 -0.69 -12.22 -12.57
CA PHE A 222 -0.77 -10.87 -13.13
C PHE A 222 0.60 -10.30 -13.50
N THR A 223 1.61 -10.51 -12.66
CA THR A 223 2.97 -10.06 -12.92
C THR A 223 3.56 -10.75 -14.16
N CYS A 224 3.35 -12.05 -14.30
CA CYS A 224 3.78 -12.81 -15.47
C CYS A 224 3.05 -12.39 -16.76
N LEU A 225 1.73 -12.21 -16.71
CA LEU A 225 0.95 -11.71 -17.84
C LEU A 225 1.39 -10.30 -18.25
N TYR A 226 1.69 -9.43 -17.27
CA TYR A 226 2.20 -8.09 -17.53
C TYR A 226 3.56 -8.13 -18.24
N LEU A 227 4.46 -9.00 -17.80
CA LEU A 227 5.75 -9.21 -18.48
C LEU A 227 5.55 -9.71 -19.92
N GLN A 228 4.67 -10.69 -20.13
CA GLN A 228 4.34 -11.20 -21.46
C GLN A 228 3.81 -10.10 -22.39
N LEU A 229 2.99 -9.17 -21.87
CA LEU A 229 2.49 -8.03 -22.62
C LEU A 229 3.63 -7.21 -23.25
N TYR A 230 4.72 -6.99 -22.52
CA TYR A 230 5.87 -6.23 -23.00
C TYR A 230 6.83 -7.06 -23.87
N MET A 231 6.94 -8.36 -23.59
CA MET A 231 7.74 -9.25 -24.43
C MET A 231 7.09 -9.55 -25.79
N GLN A 232 5.74 -9.54 -25.83
CA GLN A 232 4.95 -9.91 -27.02
C GLN A 232 3.80 -8.92 -27.25
N PRO A 233 4.05 -7.62 -27.50
CA PRO A 233 3.05 -6.57 -27.50
C PRO A 233 1.96 -6.76 -28.60
N GLU A 234 2.33 -7.43 -29.70
CA GLU A 234 1.40 -7.71 -30.80
C GLU A 234 0.59 -9.00 -30.64
N SER A 235 0.88 -9.79 -29.61
CA SER A 235 0.24 -11.10 -29.42
C SER A 235 -1.25 -10.96 -29.04
N GLU A 236 -2.13 -11.54 -29.85
CA GLU A 236 -3.54 -11.71 -29.48
C GLU A 236 -3.70 -12.72 -28.34
N GLU A 237 -2.80 -13.70 -28.28
CA GLU A 237 -2.78 -14.76 -27.25
C GLU A 237 -2.66 -14.16 -25.85
N VAL A 238 -1.78 -13.18 -25.63
CA VAL A 238 -1.63 -12.49 -24.33
C VAL A 238 -2.92 -11.78 -23.92
N ALA A 239 -3.61 -11.15 -24.89
CA ALA A 239 -4.90 -10.51 -24.61
C ALA A 239 -6.00 -11.53 -24.25
N ASP A 240 -6.02 -12.68 -24.96
CA ASP A 240 -6.95 -13.78 -24.68
C ASP A 240 -6.67 -14.43 -23.33
N GLU A 241 -5.41 -14.69 -22.99
CA GLU A 241 -5.00 -15.22 -21.69
C GLU A 241 -5.44 -14.29 -20.54
N PHE A 242 -5.25 -12.98 -20.70
CA PHE A 242 -5.67 -12.03 -19.68
C PHE A 242 -7.20 -12.05 -19.49
N VAL A 243 -7.97 -11.98 -20.57
CA VAL A 243 -9.46 -12.00 -20.50
C VAL A 243 -9.92 -13.32 -19.88
N HIS A 244 -9.37 -14.44 -20.32
CA HIS A 244 -9.68 -15.76 -19.76
C HIS A 244 -9.35 -15.84 -18.27
N TYR A 245 -8.21 -15.30 -17.85
CA TYR A 245 -7.80 -15.27 -16.46
C TYR A 245 -8.79 -14.47 -15.59
N ILE A 246 -9.24 -13.30 -16.06
CA ILE A 246 -10.23 -12.49 -15.36
C ILE A 246 -11.56 -13.24 -15.21
N HIS A 247 -12.05 -13.92 -16.27
CA HIS A 247 -13.27 -14.72 -16.19
C HIS A 247 -13.16 -15.86 -15.18
N ASN A 248 -12.00 -16.52 -15.09
CA ASN A 248 -11.74 -17.55 -14.10
C ASN A 248 -11.73 -17.00 -12.68
N LEU A 249 -11.13 -15.83 -12.45
CA LEU A 249 -11.15 -15.17 -11.15
C LEU A 249 -12.58 -14.80 -10.72
N GLN A 250 -13.40 -14.31 -11.63
CA GLN A 250 -14.81 -14.00 -11.34
C GLN A 250 -15.60 -15.22 -10.86
N SER A 251 -15.36 -16.38 -11.48
CA SER A 251 -16.06 -17.62 -11.16
C SER A 251 -15.55 -18.30 -9.89
N SER A 252 -14.29 -18.08 -9.49
CA SER A 252 -13.67 -18.72 -8.33
C SER A 252 -14.03 -18.10 -6.98
N GLY A 253 -14.59 -16.88 -6.94
CA GLY A 253 -14.85 -16.13 -5.72
C GLY A 253 -13.59 -15.62 -5.00
N LEU A 254 -12.39 -15.94 -5.50
CA LEU A 254 -11.10 -15.51 -4.95
C LEU A 254 -10.74 -14.06 -5.32
N ALA A 255 -11.49 -13.49 -6.24
CA ALA A 255 -11.18 -12.22 -6.90
C ALA A 255 -11.03 -11.02 -5.95
N GLN A 256 -11.73 -11.00 -4.82
CA GLN A 256 -11.83 -9.79 -4.01
C GLN A 256 -10.58 -9.46 -3.19
N SER A 257 -9.86 -10.46 -2.69
CA SER A 257 -8.71 -10.23 -1.80
C SER A 257 -7.38 -9.99 -2.54
N GLY A 258 -7.18 -10.63 -3.70
CA GLY A 258 -5.93 -10.54 -4.47
C GLY A 258 -5.85 -9.37 -5.45
N ILE A 259 -6.99 -8.93 -5.98
CA ILE A 259 -7.06 -7.90 -7.04
C ILE A 259 -6.51 -6.54 -6.61
N SER A 260 -6.63 -6.17 -5.33
CA SER A 260 -6.13 -4.88 -4.84
C SER A 260 -4.62 -4.68 -5.07
N PHE A 261 -3.85 -5.77 -5.08
CA PHE A 261 -2.40 -5.71 -5.35
C PHE A 261 -2.08 -5.64 -6.84
N CYS A 262 -3.04 -6.02 -7.69
CA CYS A 262 -2.85 -6.13 -9.13
C CYS A 262 -3.45 -4.94 -9.91
N ILE A 263 -4.06 -3.96 -9.21
CA ILE A 263 -4.81 -2.87 -9.86
C ILE A 263 -3.98 -2.07 -10.87
N ARG A 264 -2.69 -1.92 -10.62
CA ARG A 264 -1.76 -1.23 -11.52
C ARG A 264 -1.65 -1.92 -12.89
N TYR A 265 -1.76 -3.25 -12.94
CA TYR A 265 -1.67 -4.01 -14.18
C TYR A 265 -2.93 -3.89 -15.04
N PHE A 266 -4.09 -3.69 -14.41
CA PHE A 266 -5.36 -3.56 -15.15
C PHE A 266 -5.36 -2.39 -16.13
N ALA A 267 -4.78 -1.26 -15.77
CA ALA A 267 -4.74 -0.09 -16.65
C ALA A 267 -4.02 -0.40 -17.97
N GLU A 268 -2.89 -1.10 -17.90
CA GLU A 268 -2.11 -1.46 -19.10
C GLU A 268 -2.83 -2.51 -19.95
N PHE A 269 -3.44 -3.52 -19.33
CA PHE A 269 -4.22 -4.51 -20.06
C PHE A 269 -5.47 -3.92 -20.72
N LEU A 270 -6.20 -3.03 -20.02
CA LEU A 270 -7.33 -2.33 -20.62
C LEU A 270 -6.91 -1.47 -21.82
N LYS A 271 -5.77 -0.81 -21.72
CA LYS A 271 -5.17 -0.05 -22.81
C LYS A 271 -4.82 -0.96 -24.00
N LEU A 272 -4.22 -2.12 -23.77
CA LEU A 272 -3.97 -3.12 -24.81
C LEU A 272 -5.25 -3.56 -25.48
N LEU A 273 -6.30 -3.93 -24.74
CA LEU A 273 -7.59 -4.35 -25.28
C LEU A 273 -8.25 -3.25 -26.12
N LEU A 274 -8.14 -1.98 -25.67
CA LEU A 274 -8.61 -0.83 -26.46
C LEU A 274 -7.86 -0.68 -27.78
N LEU A 275 -6.53 -0.80 -27.77
CA LEU A 275 -5.70 -0.74 -28.98
C LEU A 275 -6.03 -1.85 -29.98
N LYS A 276 -6.44 -3.02 -29.48
CA LYS A 276 -6.88 -4.17 -30.27
C LYS A 276 -8.37 -4.13 -30.65
N ASN A 277 -9.09 -3.03 -30.39
CA ASN A 277 -10.53 -2.85 -30.63
C ASN A 277 -11.41 -3.88 -29.91
N ARG A 278 -10.96 -4.46 -28.81
CA ARG A 278 -11.67 -5.45 -27.99
C ARG A 278 -12.60 -4.76 -26.98
N PHE A 279 -13.48 -3.90 -27.47
CA PHE A 279 -14.33 -3.04 -26.63
C PHE A 279 -15.27 -3.82 -25.71
N GLN A 280 -15.75 -4.99 -26.14
CA GLN A 280 -16.63 -5.81 -25.31
C GLN A 280 -15.90 -6.31 -24.05
N ASP A 281 -14.66 -6.78 -24.20
CA ASP A 281 -13.85 -7.24 -23.10
C ASP A 281 -13.53 -6.11 -22.11
N VAL A 282 -13.23 -4.90 -22.64
CA VAL A 282 -13.02 -3.71 -21.81
C VAL A 282 -14.26 -3.40 -20.97
N VAL A 283 -15.46 -3.48 -21.54
CA VAL A 283 -16.72 -3.23 -20.84
C VAL A 283 -16.96 -4.29 -19.77
N GLU A 284 -16.72 -5.56 -20.05
CA GLU A 284 -16.91 -6.66 -19.11
C GLU A 284 -15.94 -6.57 -17.93
N ILE A 285 -14.65 -6.34 -18.20
CA ILE A 285 -13.63 -6.14 -17.16
C ILE A 285 -13.94 -4.87 -16.36
N GLY A 286 -14.35 -3.79 -17.01
CA GLY A 286 -14.76 -2.55 -16.34
C GLY A 286 -15.93 -2.76 -15.37
N LYS A 287 -16.95 -3.54 -15.77
CA LYS A 287 -18.07 -3.92 -14.89
C LYS A 287 -17.60 -4.76 -13.70
N PHE A 288 -16.71 -5.71 -13.94
CA PHE A 288 -16.12 -6.52 -12.87
C PHE A 288 -15.36 -5.66 -11.86
N LEU A 289 -14.51 -4.75 -12.33
CA LEU A 289 -13.78 -3.83 -11.48
C LEU A 289 -14.74 -2.91 -10.70
N ALA A 290 -15.74 -2.32 -11.35
CA ALA A 290 -16.72 -1.43 -10.72
C ALA A 290 -17.60 -2.16 -9.68
N GLY A 291 -17.87 -3.43 -9.87
CA GLY A 291 -18.61 -4.27 -8.91
C GLY A 291 -17.72 -4.80 -7.78
N SER A 292 -16.42 -4.69 -7.90
CA SER A 292 -15.49 -5.07 -6.85
C SER A 292 -15.46 -4.00 -5.75
N GLU A 293 -15.28 -4.43 -4.50
CA GLU A 293 -15.18 -3.53 -3.33
C GLU A 293 -14.02 -2.52 -3.43
N LEU A 294 -13.10 -2.72 -4.37
CA LEU A 294 -11.96 -1.83 -4.66
C LEU A 294 -12.39 -0.39 -5.01
N PHE A 295 -13.53 -0.25 -5.71
CA PHE A 295 -14.02 1.06 -6.17
C PHE A 295 -15.15 1.63 -5.33
N THR A 296 -15.78 0.82 -4.47
CA THR A 296 -16.92 1.27 -3.66
C THR A 296 -16.53 2.00 -2.38
N GLY A 297 -15.25 2.11 -2.07
CA GLY A 297 -14.74 2.87 -0.91
C GLY A 297 -15.07 2.25 0.45
N SER A 298 -15.69 1.08 0.48
CA SER A 298 -16.16 0.43 1.71
C SER A 298 -15.27 -0.73 2.18
N THR A 299 -13.99 -0.74 1.84
CA THR A 299 -13.04 -1.70 2.43
C THR A 299 -12.82 -1.38 3.90
N SER A 300 -13.79 -1.74 4.74
CA SER A 300 -13.57 -1.75 6.18
C SER A 300 -12.47 -2.77 6.50
N LEU A 301 -11.63 -2.50 7.50
CA LEU A 301 -10.68 -3.47 8.05
C LEU A 301 -11.32 -4.83 8.34
N LYS A 302 -12.64 -4.88 8.59
CA LYS A 302 -13.45 -6.10 8.70
C LYS A 302 -13.37 -6.98 7.44
N GLN A 303 -13.30 -6.41 6.26
CA GLN A 303 -13.21 -7.18 5.01
C GLN A 303 -11.78 -7.63 4.74
N ARG A 304 -10.79 -6.78 5.03
CA ARG A 304 -9.37 -7.17 5.00
C ARG A 304 -9.06 -8.25 6.05
N SER A 305 -9.68 -8.19 7.24
CA SER A 305 -9.51 -9.22 8.29
C SER A 305 -10.29 -10.51 8.04
N ARG A 306 -11.29 -10.53 7.13
CA ARG A 306 -11.99 -11.77 6.73
C ARG A 306 -11.20 -12.59 5.71
N GLY A 307 -10.28 -11.98 4.98
CA GLY A 307 -9.28 -12.67 4.15
C GLY A 307 -8.12 -13.27 4.96
N TYR A 308 -8.02 -12.91 6.25
CA TYR A 308 -7.05 -13.50 7.17
C TYR A 308 -7.76 -14.58 8.00
N PRO A 309 -7.38 -15.87 7.87
CA PRO A 309 -7.93 -16.89 8.76
C PRO A 309 -7.58 -16.52 10.20
N ARG A 310 -8.60 -16.22 11.01
CA ARG A 310 -8.41 -16.10 12.45
C ARG A 310 -8.07 -17.49 12.99
N LYS A 311 -6.90 -17.66 13.53
CA LYS A 311 -6.63 -18.65 14.57
C LYS A 311 -6.80 -18.00 15.93
#